data_964ebdf457b3a1bd89a08d2606253c95
#
_entry.id   964ebdf457b3a1bd89a08d2606253c95
#
_cell.length_a   1.000
_cell.length_b   1.000
_cell.length_c   1.000
_cell.angle_alpha   90.00
_cell.angle_beta   90.00
_cell.angle_gamma   90.00
#
_symmetry.space_group_name_H-M   'P 1'
#
loop_
_entity.id
_entity.type
_entity.pdbx_description
1 polymer ?
#
loop_
_entity_poly.entity_id
_entity_poly.type
_entity_poly.pdbx_seq_one_letter_code
_entity_poly.pdbx_strand_id
1 'polypeptide(L)'
;MDVQLTSWKLSSISIITGATETDEDCIKLGQELVKIADKIECNFIPATLEYLKAGGRVSNAKALIAGILKLHPLIEINEEGVLVASKKYRGNMAKVCDKFLPEFFEKFDLNKDIIYLMYGKGLDQSVLDRMKELAFEYGFKNVEYVMTGCVISCHGGKGAIGLAGVKN
;
A
#
# COMPACT_ATOMS: atom_id res chain seq x y z
N MET A 1 -5.04 19.34 9.43
CA MET A 1 -3.95 18.48 8.90
C MET A 1 -4.24 17.08 9.39
N ASP A 2 -4.64 16.20 8.50
CA ASP A 2 -5.25 14.92 8.89
C ASP A 2 -4.16 13.95 9.38
N VAL A 3 -4.18 13.63 10.67
CA VAL A 3 -3.22 12.76 11.37
C VAL A 3 -3.10 11.36 10.71
N GLN A 4 -4.07 10.97 9.90
CA GLN A 4 -4.13 9.64 9.28
C GLN A 4 -3.16 9.46 8.10
N LEU A 5 -2.92 10.51 7.32
CA LEU A 5 -1.98 10.48 6.19
C LEU A 5 -0.54 10.32 6.64
N THR A 6 -0.19 11.05 7.72
CA THR A 6 1.12 10.91 8.37
C THR A 6 1.34 9.49 8.89
N SER A 7 0.30 8.82 9.38
CA SER A 7 0.40 7.45 9.90
C SER A 7 0.72 6.40 8.83
N TRP A 8 0.12 6.48 7.63
CA TRP A 8 0.42 5.53 6.54
C TRP A 8 1.82 5.74 5.96
N LYS A 9 2.20 6.98 5.72
CA LYS A 9 3.54 7.34 5.28
C LYS A 9 4.57 7.03 6.36
N LEU A 10 4.29 7.31 7.63
CA LEU A 10 5.20 7.07 8.76
C LEU A 10 5.35 5.57 9.11
N SER A 11 4.33 4.75 8.95
CA SER A 11 4.49 3.31 9.19
C SER A 11 5.42 2.64 8.15
N SER A 12 5.48 3.16 6.94
CA SER A 12 6.47 2.75 5.93
C SER A 12 7.88 3.25 6.27
N ILE A 13 8.00 4.32 7.03
CA ILE A 13 9.24 5.00 7.39
C ILE A 13 9.83 4.49 8.72
N SER A 14 9.01 3.99 9.65
CA SER A 14 9.48 3.49 10.96
C SER A 14 10.45 2.28 10.86
N ILE A 15 10.59 1.69 9.68
CA ILE A 15 11.57 0.62 9.41
C ILE A 15 12.98 1.19 9.17
N ILE A 16 13.12 2.49 8.91
CA ILE A 16 14.41 3.12 8.54
C ILE A 16 15.17 3.68 9.75
N THR A 17 14.55 3.79 10.92
CA THR A 17 15.18 4.36 12.12
C THR A 17 16.18 3.40 12.76
N GLY A 18 17.34 3.25 12.16
CA GLY A 18 18.54 2.89 12.88
C GLY A 18 18.79 3.96 13.97
N ALA A 19 19.27 3.56 15.12
CA ALA A 19 19.46 4.41 16.27
C ALA A 19 20.18 5.73 15.93
N THR A 20 19.52 6.84 16.21
CA THR A 20 20.16 8.16 16.24
C THR A 20 20.76 8.36 17.63
N GLU A 21 22.00 8.85 17.71
CA GLU A 21 22.71 8.99 18.98
C GLU A 21 22.49 10.36 19.61
N THR A 22 22.08 11.36 18.82
CA THR A 22 21.91 12.75 19.29
C THR A 22 20.59 13.37 18.86
N ASP A 23 20.15 14.42 19.57
CA ASP A 23 18.95 15.20 19.18
C ASP A 23 19.11 15.86 17.82
N GLU A 24 20.32 16.27 17.44
CA GLU A 24 20.61 16.86 16.14
C GLU A 24 20.45 15.84 15.01
N ASP A 25 20.87 14.59 15.22
CA ASP A 25 20.65 13.50 14.27
C ASP A 25 19.18 13.17 14.12
N CYS A 26 18.41 13.20 15.20
CA CYS A 26 16.96 13.05 15.18
C CYS A 26 16.27 14.12 14.32
N ILE A 27 16.68 15.39 14.46
CA ILE A 27 16.13 16.49 13.67
C ILE A 27 16.48 16.34 12.19
N LYS A 28 17.73 16.02 11.85
CA LYS A 28 18.16 15.76 10.47
C LYS A 28 17.38 14.60 9.86
N LEU A 29 17.29 13.50 10.58
CA LEU A 29 16.51 12.32 10.13
C LEU A 29 15.05 12.72 9.89
N GLY A 30 14.43 13.47 10.79
CA GLY A 30 13.06 13.95 10.62
C GLY A 30 12.88 14.77 9.34
N GLN A 31 13.82 15.65 9.01
CA GLN A 31 13.80 16.43 7.78
C GLN A 31 13.95 15.57 6.53
N GLU A 32 14.84 14.58 6.55
CA GLU A 32 14.99 13.63 5.44
C GLU A 32 13.73 12.75 5.24
N LEU A 33 13.12 12.31 6.34
CA LEU A 33 11.89 11.52 6.30
C LEU A 33 10.73 12.30 5.68
N VAL A 34 10.60 13.60 5.93
CA VAL A 34 9.59 14.44 5.27
C VAL A 34 9.80 14.47 3.76
N LYS A 35 11.05 14.65 3.30
CA LYS A 35 11.38 14.64 1.87
C LYS A 35 11.06 13.30 1.20
N ILE A 36 11.38 12.20 1.88
CA ILE A 36 11.08 10.85 1.38
C ILE A 36 9.58 10.60 1.37
N ALA A 37 8.85 11.08 2.38
CA ALA A 37 7.40 10.88 2.47
C ALA A 37 6.64 11.40 1.24
N ASP A 38 7.09 12.49 0.64
CA ASP A 38 6.48 13.06 -0.58
C ASP A 38 6.78 12.24 -1.84
N LYS A 39 7.79 11.38 -1.78
CA LYS A 39 8.15 10.47 -2.87
C LYS A 39 7.49 9.08 -2.76
N ILE A 40 6.85 8.77 -1.64
CA ILE A 40 6.25 7.44 -1.45
C ILE A 40 4.93 7.33 -2.21
N GLU A 41 4.86 6.34 -3.09
CA GLU A 41 3.62 5.87 -3.68
C GLU A 41 3.13 4.63 -2.95
N CYS A 42 1.85 4.65 -2.57
CA CYS A 42 1.25 3.57 -1.80
C CYS A 42 -0.19 3.33 -2.25
N ASN A 43 -0.43 2.13 -2.77
CA ASN A 43 -1.75 1.71 -3.23
C ASN A 43 -2.09 0.34 -2.66
N PHE A 44 -3.37 0.08 -2.46
CA PHE A 44 -3.79 -1.23 -1.98
C PHE A 44 -5.13 -1.69 -2.57
N ILE A 45 -5.36 -2.99 -2.50
CA ILE A 45 -6.58 -3.64 -2.94
C ILE A 45 -7.13 -4.48 -1.78
N PRO A 46 -8.29 -4.15 -1.24
CA PRO A 46 -8.96 -4.97 -0.23
C PRO A 46 -9.54 -6.25 -0.87
N ALA A 47 -9.50 -7.34 -0.14
CA ALA A 47 -10.16 -8.57 -0.58
C ALA A 47 -11.69 -8.46 -0.54
N THR A 48 -12.23 -7.61 0.35
CA THR A 48 -13.66 -7.32 0.50
C THR A 48 -13.88 -5.85 0.83
N LEU A 49 -15.02 -5.32 0.42
CA LEU A 49 -15.41 -3.91 0.70
C LEU A 49 -16.02 -3.70 2.08
N GLU A 50 -16.27 -4.77 2.83
CA GLU A 50 -16.97 -4.69 4.13
C GLU A 50 -16.23 -3.81 5.13
N TYR A 51 -14.91 -3.98 5.23
CA TYR A 51 -14.07 -3.23 6.15
C TYR A 51 -13.98 -1.74 5.79
N LEU A 52 -13.82 -1.42 4.51
CA LEU A 52 -13.81 -0.03 4.04
C LEU A 52 -15.15 0.66 4.28
N LYS A 53 -16.26 -0.07 4.08
CA LYS A 53 -17.61 0.42 4.33
C LYS A 53 -17.83 0.69 5.82
N ALA A 54 -17.49 -0.29 6.67
CA ALA A 54 -17.64 -0.16 8.12
C ALA A 54 -16.76 0.97 8.68
N GLY A 55 -15.55 1.14 8.13
CA GLY A 55 -14.61 2.17 8.55
C GLY A 55 -14.91 3.58 8.04
N GLY A 56 -15.81 3.74 7.06
CA GLY A 56 -16.19 5.06 6.48
C GLY A 56 -15.03 5.82 5.83
N ARG A 57 -13.98 5.12 5.39
CA ARG A 57 -12.74 5.74 4.89
C ARG A 57 -12.67 5.94 3.38
N VAL A 58 -13.67 5.47 2.64
CA VAL A 58 -13.79 5.70 1.19
C VAL A 58 -15.11 6.39 0.92
N SER A 59 -15.04 7.65 0.49
CA SER A 59 -16.20 8.52 0.31
C SER A 59 -17.19 8.01 -0.73
N ASN A 60 -16.72 7.29 -1.74
CA ASN A 60 -17.51 6.71 -2.82
C ASN A 60 -17.75 5.18 -2.68
N ALA A 61 -17.47 4.59 -1.51
CA ALA A 61 -17.65 3.16 -1.26
C ALA A 61 -19.08 2.68 -1.55
N LYS A 62 -20.08 3.53 -1.34
CA LYS A 62 -21.50 3.23 -1.64
C LYS A 62 -21.73 2.95 -3.14
N ALA A 63 -21.08 3.71 -4.01
CA ALA A 63 -21.17 3.52 -5.46
C ALA A 63 -20.42 2.25 -5.96
N LEU A 64 -19.44 1.78 -5.18
CA LEU A 64 -18.65 0.60 -5.51
C LEU A 64 -19.39 -0.72 -5.20
N ILE A 65 -20.36 -0.68 -4.28
CA ILE A 65 -21.01 -1.88 -3.70
C ILE A 65 -22.19 -2.36 -4.55
N ALA A 66 -22.65 -1.59 -5.55
CA ALA A 66 -23.80 -1.95 -6.36
C ALA A 66 -23.55 -3.25 -7.19
N GLY A 67 -23.80 -4.37 -6.55
CA GLY A 67 -24.31 -5.56 -7.22
C GLY A 67 -23.34 -6.51 -7.94
N ILE A 68 -22.02 -6.41 -7.82
CA ILE A 68 -21.13 -7.33 -8.54
C ILE A 68 -20.20 -8.11 -7.58
N LEU A 69 -20.42 -9.41 -7.53
CA LEU A 69 -19.60 -10.38 -6.79
C LEU A 69 -18.14 -10.38 -7.31
N LYS A 70 -17.15 -10.43 -6.42
CA LYS A 70 -15.71 -10.50 -6.74
C LYS A 70 -15.13 -9.27 -7.44
N LEU A 71 -15.59 -8.07 -7.09
CA LEU A 71 -14.92 -6.82 -7.46
C LEU A 71 -13.98 -6.36 -6.35
N HIS A 72 -12.76 -6.03 -6.75
CA HIS A 72 -11.71 -5.52 -5.87
C HIS A 72 -11.33 -4.12 -6.34
N PRO A 73 -11.67 -3.05 -5.59
CA PRO A 73 -11.28 -1.70 -5.97
C PRO A 73 -9.80 -1.46 -5.68
N LEU A 74 -9.15 -0.74 -6.56
CA LEU A 74 -7.86 -0.12 -6.27
C LEU A 74 -8.10 1.12 -5.41
N ILE A 75 -7.49 1.15 -4.25
CA ILE A 75 -7.52 2.28 -3.35
C ILE A 75 -6.20 3.02 -3.45
N GLU A 76 -6.27 4.28 -3.81
CA GLU A 76 -5.15 5.21 -3.95
C GLU A 76 -5.31 6.36 -2.96
N ILE A 77 -4.21 7.01 -2.61
CA ILE A 77 -4.19 8.25 -1.85
C ILE A 77 -4.03 9.38 -2.85
N ASN A 78 -5.00 10.28 -2.95
CA ASN A 78 -4.91 11.44 -3.85
C ASN A 78 -3.99 12.54 -3.27
N GLU A 79 -3.77 13.62 -4.04
CA GLU A 79 -2.92 14.75 -3.64
C GLU A 79 -3.41 15.46 -2.36
N GLU A 80 -4.71 15.40 -2.10
CA GLU A 80 -5.33 15.95 -0.89
C GLU A 80 -5.18 15.00 0.31
N GLY A 81 -4.64 13.80 0.04
CA GLY A 81 -4.46 12.76 1.04
C GLY A 81 -5.69 11.95 1.39
N VAL A 82 -6.68 11.99 0.56
CA VAL A 82 -7.93 11.25 0.73
C VAL A 82 -7.84 9.91 0.02
N LEU A 83 -8.37 8.85 0.65
CA LEU A 83 -8.50 7.54 0.03
C LEU A 83 -9.60 7.57 -1.04
N VAL A 84 -9.23 7.25 -2.27
CA VAL A 84 -10.15 7.21 -3.41
C VAL A 84 -10.08 5.84 -4.08
N ALA A 85 -11.22 5.37 -4.57
CA ALA A 85 -11.27 4.17 -5.41
C ALA A 85 -11.19 4.60 -6.88
N SER A 86 -10.07 4.30 -7.52
CA SER A 86 -9.75 4.76 -8.88
C SER A 86 -10.05 3.74 -9.97
N LYS A 87 -9.89 2.45 -9.66
CA LYS A 87 -10.05 1.34 -10.61
C LYS A 87 -10.71 0.14 -9.94
N LYS A 88 -11.23 -0.79 -10.74
CA LYS A 88 -11.83 -2.03 -10.25
C LYS A 88 -11.21 -3.22 -10.97
N TYR A 89 -10.78 -4.22 -10.20
CA TYR A 89 -10.34 -5.50 -10.70
C TYR A 89 -11.41 -6.56 -10.46
N ARG A 90 -11.43 -7.58 -11.31
CA ARG A 90 -12.37 -8.70 -11.21
C ARG A 90 -11.61 -10.01 -11.17
N GLY A 91 -12.02 -10.91 -10.29
CA GLY A 91 -11.47 -12.26 -10.18
C GLY A 91 -11.06 -12.62 -8.75
N ASN A 92 -10.26 -13.67 -8.61
CA ASN A 92 -9.60 -14.00 -7.35
C ASN A 92 -8.36 -13.12 -7.15
N MET A 93 -7.82 -13.11 -5.92
CA MET A 93 -6.71 -12.22 -5.57
C MET A 93 -5.44 -12.52 -6.40
N ALA A 94 -5.18 -13.76 -6.79
CA ALA A 94 -4.05 -14.08 -7.68
C ALA A 94 -4.15 -13.38 -9.05
N LYS A 95 -5.32 -13.42 -9.69
CA LYS A 95 -5.55 -12.71 -10.95
C LYS A 95 -5.50 -11.19 -10.79
N VAL A 96 -5.91 -10.69 -9.64
CA VAL A 96 -5.81 -9.27 -9.31
C VAL A 96 -4.35 -8.87 -9.15
N CYS A 97 -3.56 -9.68 -8.46
CA CYS A 97 -2.12 -9.50 -8.29
C CYS A 97 -1.40 -9.38 -9.64
N ASP A 98 -1.65 -10.33 -10.57
CA ASP A 98 -1.03 -10.37 -11.91
C ASP A 98 -1.31 -9.11 -12.77
N LYS A 99 -2.35 -8.34 -12.43
CA LYS A 99 -2.68 -7.09 -13.12
C LYS A 99 -2.21 -5.86 -12.35
N PHE A 100 -2.45 -5.85 -11.05
CA PHE A 100 -2.20 -4.69 -10.21
C PHE A 100 -0.72 -4.37 -10.09
N LEU A 101 0.14 -5.38 -9.87
CA LEU A 101 1.55 -5.15 -9.68
C LEU A 101 2.23 -4.55 -10.93
N PRO A 102 2.08 -5.14 -12.13
CA PRO A 102 2.60 -4.55 -13.36
C PRO A 102 2.12 -3.11 -13.57
N GLU A 103 0.83 -2.86 -13.42
CA GLU A 103 0.25 -1.53 -13.60
C GLU A 103 0.84 -0.50 -12.62
N PHE A 104 1.08 -0.89 -11.36
CA PHE A 104 1.71 -0.02 -10.37
C PHE A 104 3.16 0.26 -10.74
N PHE A 105 3.93 -0.76 -11.14
CA PHE A 105 5.34 -0.62 -11.50
C PHE A 105 5.58 0.18 -12.77
N GLU A 106 4.62 0.16 -13.70
CA GLU A 106 4.67 0.92 -14.95
C GLU A 106 4.16 2.37 -14.79
N LYS A 107 3.21 2.57 -13.87
CA LYS A 107 2.62 3.89 -13.61
C LYS A 107 3.60 4.85 -12.94
N PHE A 108 4.45 4.35 -12.05
CA PHE A 108 5.34 5.16 -11.22
C PHE A 108 6.81 4.90 -11.56
N ASP A 109 7.59 5.98 -11.68
CA ASP A 109 9.05 5.91 -11.83
C ASP A 109 9.69 5.61 -10.47
N LEU A 110 9.66 4.32 -10.08
CA LEU A 110 10.10 3.87 -8.77
C LEU A 110 11.60 3.55 -8.74
N ASN A 111 12.25 3.94 -7.66
CA ASN A 111 13.56 3.43 -7.31
C ASN A 111 13.51 1.90 -7.17
N LYS A 112 14.42 1.21 -7.84
CA LYS A 112 14.44 -0.26 -7.91
C LYS A 112 15.25 -0.93 -6.80
N ASP A 113 15.74 -0.17 -5.82
CA ASP A 113 16.52 -0.76 -4.74
C ASP A 113 15.65 -1.60 -3.81
N ILE A 114 14.42 -1.16 -3.54
CA ILE A 114 13.51 -1.88 -2.65
C ILE A 114 12.04 -1.60 -2.98
N ILE A 115 11.20 -2.62 -2.83
CA ILE A 115 9.73 -2.52 -2.85
C ILE A 115 9.14 -3.21 -1.63
N TYR A 116 8.12 -2.60 -1.06
CA TYR A 116 7.37 -3.15 0.08
C TYR A 116 6.08 -3.79 -0.40
N LEU A 117 5.94 -5.10 -0.16
CA LEU A 117 4.75 -5.88 -0.44
C LEU A 117 3.91 -5.99 0.83
N MET A 118 2.85 -5.19 0.89
CA MET A 118 1.97 -5.15 2.04
C MET A 118 0.86 -6.19 1.91
N TYR A 119 0.49 -6.83 3.00
CA TYR A 119 -0.57 -7.83 2.99
C TYR A 119 -1.37 -7.86 4.29
N GLY A 120 -2.67 -8.16 4.18
CA GLY A 120 -3.54 -8.44 5.30
C GLY A 120 -3.45 -9.89 5.75
N LYS A 121 -3.52 -10.16 7.05
CA LYS A 121 -3.52 -11.52 7.60
C LYS A 121 -4.52 -12.41 6.86
N GLY A 122 -4.10 -13.62 6.52
CA GLY A 122 -4.93 -14.62 5.82
C GLY A 122 -4.96 -14.47 4.30
N LEU A 123 -4.02 -13.75 3.72
CA LEU A 123 -3.70 -13.85 2.30
C LEU A 123 -3.02 -15.20 2.04
N ASP A 124 -3.35 -15.83 0.91
CA ASP A 124 -2.72 -17.09 0.51
C ASP A 124 -1.23 -16.88 0.20
N GLN A 125 -0.39 -17.80 0.68
CA GLN A 125 1.05 -17.73 0.49
C GLN A 125 1.43 -17.68 -0.99
N SER A 126 0.73 -18.41 -1.84
CA SER A 126 0.95 -18.40 -3.30
C SER A 126 0.79 -17.02 -3.94
N VAL A 127 -0.08 -16.17 -3.39
CA VAL A 127 -0.23 -14.78 -3.85
C VAL A 127 0.97 -13.94 -3.41
N LEU A 128 1.44 -14.11 -2.18
CA LEU A 128 2.67 -13.43 -1.70
C LEU A 128 3.89 -13.82 -2.53
N ASP A 129 4.04 -15.12 -2.82
CA ASP A 129 5.14 -15.63 -3.62
C ASP A 129 5.09 -15.03 -5.04
N ARG A 130 3.89 -14.98 -5.64
CA ARG A 130 3.69 -14.37 -6.96
C ARG A 130 3.98 -12.85 -6.95
N MET A 131 3.60 -12.14 -5.90
CA MET A 131 3.93 -10.71 -5.74
C MET A 131 5.45 -10.50 -5.76
N LYS A 132 6.20 -11.35 -5.06
CA LYS A 132 7.66 -11.30 -5.00
C LYS A 132 8.30 -11.61 -6.37
N GLU A 133 7.82 -12.66 -7.05
CA GLU A 133 8.28 -13.00 -8.40
C GLU A 133 8.12 -11.80 -9.35
N LEU A 134 6.91 -11.22 -9.41
CA LEU A 134 6.64 -10.05 -10.24
C LEU A 134 7.54 -8.87 -9.90
N ALA A 135 7.79 -8.62 -8.62
CA ALA A 135 8.70 -7.54 -8.24
C ALA A 135 10.12 -7.75 -8.79
N PHE A 136 10.65 -8.97 -8.72
CA PHE A 136 11.95 -9.30 -9.30
C PHE A 136 11.94 -9.27 -10.83
N GLU A 137 10.88 -9.74 -11.50
CA GLU A 137 10.71 -9.62 -12.95
C GLU A 137 10.76 -8.15 -13.41
N TYR A 138 10.24 -7.22 -12.61
CA TYR A 138 10.29 -5.78 -12.86
C TYR A 138 11.58 -5.08 -12.37
N GLY A 139 12.58 -5.85 -11.96
CA GLY A 139 13.94 -5.40 -11.68
C GLY A 139 14.17 -4.81 -10.29
N PHE A 140 13.27 -5.01 -9.34
CA PHE A 140 13.54 -4.65 -7.95
C PHE A 140 14.63 -5.55 -7.35
N LYS A 141 15.62 -4.96 -6.67
CA LYS A 141 16.74 -5.67 -6.07
C LYS A 141 16.38 -6.34 -4.75
N ASN A 142 15.53 -5.67 -3.96
CA ASN A 142 15.09 -6.14 -2.66
C ASN A 142 13.56 -6.06 -2.54
N VAL A 143 13.00 -7.03 -1.84
CA VAL A 143 11.56 -7.14 -1.59
C VAL A 143 11.34 -7.39 -0.11
N GLU A 144 10.58 -6.50 0.53
CA GLU A 144 10.22 -6.62 1.93
C GLU A 144 8.73 -6.90 2.09
N TYR A 145 8.40 -7.89 2.91
CA TYR A 145 7.02 -8.20 3.26
C TYR A 145 6.58 -7.44 4.51
N VAL A 146 5.48 -6.71 4.39
CA VAL A 146 4.91 -5.94 5.50
C VAL A 146 3.49 -6.42 5.79
N MET A 147 3.33 -7.18 6.86
CA MET A 147 1.99 -7.51 7.35
C MET A 147 1.36 -6.27 7.98
N THR A 148 0.14 -5.93 7.52
CA THR A 148 -0.56 -4.75 8.02
C THR A 148 -0.91 -4.87 9.50
N GLY A 149 -0.59 -3.82 10.27
CA GLY A 149 -0.98 -3.70 11.67
C GLY A 149 -2.49 -3.58 11.87
N CYS A 150 -2.94 -3.58 13.13
CA CYS A 150 -4.38 -3.62 13.48
C CYS A 150 -5.17 -2.44 12.89
N VAL A 151 -4.64 -1.21 12.93
CA VAL A 151 -5.32 0.00 12.40
C VAL A 151 -5.59 -0.14 10.91
N ILE A 152 -4.58 -0.55 10.14
CA ILE A 152 -4.72 -0.74 8.70
C ILE A 152 -5.67 -1.92 8.39
N SER A 153 -5.54 -3.01 9.15
CA SER A 153 -6.37 -4.20 8.95
C SER A 153 -7.85 -3.95 9.25
N CYS A 154 -8.19 -3.03 10.16
CA CYS A 154 -9.58 -2.60 10.40
C CYS A 154 -10.24 -1.97 9.16
N HIS A 155 -9.46 -1.44 8.23
CA HIS A 155 -9.96 -0.79 7.02
C HIS A 155 -9.67 -1.59 5.74
N GLY A 156 -8.47 -2.14 5.60
CA GLY A 156 -8.07 -2.95 4.45
C GLY A 156 -8.63 -4.36 4.46
N GLY A 157 -8.80 -4.91 5.67
CA GLY A 157 -9.40 -6.20 5.90
C GLY A 157 -8.46 -7.38 5.67
N LYS A 158 -8.99 -8.57 5.97
CA LYS A 158 -8.31 -9.86 5.78
C LYS A 158 -8.03 -10.08 4.28
N GLY A 159 -6.82 -10.55 3.96
CA GLY A 159 -6.45 -10.93 2.59
C GLY A 159 -6.24 -9.76 1.63
N ALA A 160 -6.15 -8.53 2.13
CA ALA A 160 -5.78 -7.36 1.32
C ALA A 160 -4.34 -7.48 0.82
N ILE A 161 -4.06 -6.90 -0.35
CA ILE A 161 -2.71 -6.72 -0.90
C ILE A 161 -2.43 -5.24 -1.11
N GLY A 162 -1.17 -4.84 -1.01
CA GLY A 162 -0.76 -3.46 -1.27
C GLY A 162 0.71 -3.38 -1.67
N LEU A 163 1.07 -2.24 -2.21
CA LEU A 163 2.43 -1.92 -2.62
C LEU A 163 2.81 -0.56 -2.06
N ALA A 164 4.06 -0.43 -1.63
CA ALA A 164 4.66 0.86 -1.36
C ALA A 164 6.07 0.91 -1.94
N GLY A 165 6.36 1.99 -2.65
CA GLY A 165 7.67 2.22 -3.26
C GLY A 165 8.02 3.70 -3.24
N VAL A 166 9.30 4.02 -3.40
CA VAL A 166 9.82 5.40 -3.43
C VAL A 166 10.10 5.79 -4.88
N LYS A 167 9.59 6.92 -5.32
CA LYS A 167 9.94 7.51 -6.63
C LYS A 167 11.39 8.00 -6.66
N ASN A 168 12.00 7.97 -7.84
CA ASN A 168 13.32 8.54 -8.09
C ASN A 168 13.39 10.05 -7.85
#